data_7b343a777bea33e461d219fed185855b
#
_entry.id   7b343a777bea33e461d219fed185855b
#
_cell.length_a   1.000
_cell.length_b   1.000
_cell.length_c   1.000
_cell.angle_alpha   90.00
_cell.angle_beta   90.00
_cell.angle_gamma   90.00
#
_symmetry.space_group_name_H-M   'P 1'
#
loop_
_entity.id
_entity.type
_entity.pdbx_description
1 polymer ?
#
loop_
_entity_poly.entity_id
_entity_poly.type
_entity_poly.pdbx_seq_one_letter_code
_entity_poly.pdbx_strand_id
1 'polypeptide(L)'
;MDVYTKWCGPCKHVSETVFPQEKLGDFYNPLFINFKIDAESPAGKEFVKTYPVTGYPTFFFIDGNGKVIHKIVGARDADGFISEANMISMYARHGGIDNMMAAIKNGTASKKLLYDYYTSANEKNKPVALNLYLKALPTKELIDVDNKLIDEISLYDKELMTRLVEEIVKFSHGEKFNDKEFVGRYSFNIVFPVQYDITTFLEKSIAEGDLEWFNELLELKEKFNHYTGRLLDGDLNIKRGRGIFFATPEYIKLCYWTKNRTNEEGF
;
A
#
# COMPACT_ATOMS: atom_id res chain seq x y z
N MET A 1 -0.68 -27.13 -7.92
CA MET A 1 -0.18 -27.96 -9.04
C MET A 1 1.12 -27.36 -9.58
N ASP A 2 2.25 -28.08 -9.44
CA ASP A 2 3.57 -27.72 -10.02
C ASP A 2 3.72 -28.41 -11.39
N VAL A 3 3.80 -27.62 -12.45
CA VAL A 3 3.99 -28.11 -13.83
C VAL A 3 5.44 -27.88 -14.21
N TYR A 4 6.16 -28.98 -14.46
CA TYR A 4 7.59 -28.97 -14.74
C TYR A 4 7.96 -29.81 -15.96
N THR A 5 9.23 -29.78 -16.39
CA THR A 5 9.84 -30.72 -17.32
C THR A 5 11.15 -31.24 -16.74
N LYS A 6 11.60 -32.43 -17.18
CA LYS A 6 12.83 -33.06 -16.69
C LYS A 6 14.10 -32.29 -16.99
N TRP A 7 14.12 -31.51 -18.07
CA TRP A 7 15.28 -30.73 -18.52
C TRP A 7 15.31 -29.32 -17.89
N CYS A 8 14.24 -28.89 -17.17
CA CYS A 8 14.11 -27.56 -16.61
C CYS A 8 15.02 -27.36 -15.38
N GLY A 9 16.09 -26.59 -15.50
CA GLY A 9 17.02 -26.27 -14.41
C GLY A 9 16.33 -25.56 -13.22
N PRO A 10 15.59 -24.46 -13.44
CA PRO A 10 14.85 -23.79 -12.36
C PRO A 10 13.84 -24.69 -11.65
N CYS A 11 13.22 -25.66 -12.35
CA CYS A 11 12.29 -26.61 -11.74
C CYS A 11 13.01 -27.55 -10.75
N LYS A 12 14.20 -28.03 -11.13
CA LYS A 12 15.04 -28.87 -10.25
C LYS A 12 15.46 -28.07 -9.02
N HIS A 13 15.93 -26.84 -9.21
CA HIS A 13 16.29 -25.96 -8.09
C HIS A 13 15.14 -25.82 -7.09
N VAL A 14 13.95 -25.46 -7.54
CA VAL A 14 12.80 -25.31 -6.65
C VAL A 14 12.49 -26.62 -5.92
N SER A 15 12.50 -27.76 -6.63
CA SER A 15 12.22 -29.07 -6.04
C SER A 15 13.25 -29.52 -5.00
N GLU A 16 14.53 -29.19 -5.20
CA GLU A 16 15.63 -29.67 -4.38
C GLU A 16 15.98 -28.73 -3.22
N THR A 17 15.73 -27.42 -3.37
CA THR A 17 16.21 -26.42 -2.41
C THR A 17 15.10 -25.57 -1.79
N VAL A 18 13.95 -25.42 -2.45
CA VAL A 18 12.84 -24.58 -1.94
C VAL A 18 11.76 -25.42 -1.29
N PHE A 19 11.22 -26.40 -2.00
CA PHE A 19 10.13 -27.24 -1.48
C PHE A 19 10.48 -28.04 -0.22
N PRO A 20 11.72 -28.50 0.01
CA PRO A 20 12.08 -29.21 1.25
C PRO A 20 12.19 -28.31 2.49
N GLN A 21 12.05 -26.98 2.36
CA GLN A 21 12.12 -26.08 3.52
C GLN A 21 10.89 -26.28 4.42
N GLU A 22 11.12 -26.58 5.69
CA GLU A 22 10.10 -26.84 6.71
C GLU A 22 9.04 -25.72 6.74
N LYS A 23 9.48 -24.44 6.77
CA LYS A 23 8.58 -23.28 6.77
C LYS A 23 7.58 -23.28 5.62
N LEU A 24 7.98 -23.79 4.43
CA LEU A 24 7.07 -23.86 3.27
C LEU A 24 6.09 -25.02 3.40
N GLY A 25 6.57 -26.18 3.86
CA GLY A 25 5.74 -27.35 4.12
C GLY A 25 4.68 -27.08 5.18
N ASP A 26 5.08 -26.51 6.31
CA ASP A 26 4.18 -26.15 7.41
C ASP A 26 3.07 -25.18 6.98
N PHE A 27 3.42 -24.25 6.07
CA PHE A 27 2.45 -23.29 5.55
C PHE A 27 1.52 -23.91 4.48
N TYR A 28 2.07 -24.65 3.52
CA TYR A 28 1.32 -25.14 2.34
C TYR A 28 0.48 -26.36 2.62
N ASN A 29 0.99 -27.33 3.41
CA ASN A 29 0.32 -28.61 3.59
C ASN A 29 -1.05 -28.52 4.29
N PRO A 30 -1.27 -27.61 5.26
CA PRO A 30 -2.62 -27.42 5.84
C PRO A 30 -3.61 -26.73 4.90
N LEU A 31 -3.11 -25.95 3.91
CA LEU A 31 -3.94 -25.08 3.06
C LEU A 31 -4.24 -25.66 1.68
N PHE A 32 -3.33 -26.49 1.14
CA PHE A 32 -3.39 -26.94 -0.24
C PHE A 32 -3.14 -28.45 -0.37
N ILE A 33 -3.80 -29.03 -1.38
CA ILE A 33 -3.44 -30.35 -1.88
C ILE A 33 -2.35 -30.16 -2.93
N ASN A 34 -1.12 -30.60 -2.61
CA ASN A 34 0.06 -30.34 -3.44
C ASN A 34 0.28 -31.47 -4.45
N PHE A 35 0.31 -31.13 -5.74
CA PHE A 35 0.58 -32.05 -6.83
C PHE A 35 1.71 -31.54 -7.73
N LYS A 36 2.42 -32.49 -8.34
CA LYS A 36 3.48 -32.24 -9.30
C LYS A 36 3.23 -33.05 -10.57
N ILE A 37 3.36 -32.43 -11.75
CA ILE A 37 3.12 -33.07 -13.03
C ILE A 37 4.20 -32.73 -14.04
N ASP A 38 4.79 -33.77 -14.67
CA ASP A 38 5.70 -33.61 -15.81
C ASP A 38 4.86 -33.29 -17.05
N ALA A 39 5.05 -32.08 -17.60
CA ALA A 39 4.32 -31.59 -18.77
C ALA A 39 4.53 -32.45 -20.03
N GLU A 40 5.62 -33.21 -20.10
CA GLU A 40 5.93 -34.07 -21.23
C GLU A 40 5.35 -35.48 -21.10
N SER A 41 4.88 -35.85 -19.90
CA SER A 41 4.16 -37.12 -19.67
C SER A 41 2.79 -37.14 -20.39
N PRO A 42 2.20 -38.31 -20.66
CA PRO A 42 0.86 -38.36 -21.27
C PRO A 42 -0.18 -37.54 -20.50
N ALA A 43 -0.21 -37.67 -19.17
CA ALA A 43 -1.13 -36.89 -18.31
C ALA A 43 -0.80 -35.41 -18.31
N GLY A 44 0.51 -35.03 -18.33
CA GLY A 44 0.94 -33.65 -18.40
C GLY A 44 0.53 -32.98 -19.71
N LYS A 45 0.66 -33.69 -20.84
CA LYS A 45 0.22 -33.18 -22.14
C LYS A 45 -1.29 -32.89 -22.17
N GLU A 46 -2.11 -33.72 -21.55
CA GLU A 46 -3.55 -33.45 -21.42
C GLU A 46 -3.80 -32.27 -20.47
N PHE A 47 -3.06 -32.20 -19.35
CA PHE A 47 -3.18 -31.09 -18.41
C PHE A 47 -2.87 -29.74 -19.06
N VAL A 48 -1.77 -29.62 -19.81
CA VAL A 48 -1.37 -28.35 -20.42
C VAL A 48 -2.25 -27.93 -21.60
N LYS A 49 -3.04 -28.84 -22.19
CA LYS A 49 -4.10 -28.47 -23.15
C LYS A 49 -5.21 -27.68 -22.44
N THR A 50 -5.60 -28.15 -21.25
CA THR A 50 -6.66 -27.47 -20.45
C THR A 50 -6.13 -26.22 -19.75
N TYR A 51 -4.87 -26.28 -19.26
CA TYR A 51 -4.22 -25.22 -18.51
C TYR A 51 -2.91 -24.78 -19.21
N PRO A 52 -2.98 -23.89 -20.19
CA PRO A 52 -1.82 -23.51 -20.99
C PRO A 52 -0.69 -22.93 -20.19
N VAL A 53 0.55 -23.38 -20.45
CA VAL A 53 1.79 -22.90 -19.85
C VAL A 53 2.62 -22.12 -20.87
N THR A 54 3.29 -21.06 -20.42
CA THR A 54 4.18 -20.22 -21.25
C THR A 54 5.66 -20.41 -20.91
N GLY A 55 5.95 -21.15 -19.83
CA GLY A 55 7.30 -21.42 -19.35
C GLY A 55 7.30 -22.36 -18.16
N TYR A 56 8.49 -22.83 -17.75
CA TYR A 56 8.65 -23.76 -16.62
C TYR A 56 9.62 -23.21 -15.58
N PRO A 57 9.35 -23.48 -14.25
CA PRO A 57 8.15 -24.10 -13.72
C PRO A 57 6.93 -23.17 -13.84
N THR A 58 5.72 -23.74 -13.91
CA THR A 58 4.48 -23.01 -13.76
C THR A 58 3.66 -23.63 -12.62
N PHE A 59 3.21 -22.80 -11.70
CA PHE A 59 2.40 -23.24 -10.56
C PHE A 59 0.99 -22.72 -10.73
N PHE A 60 0.02 -23.66 -10.75
CA PHE A 60 -1.39 -23.35 -10.80
C PHE A 60 -2.03 -23.60 -9.42
N PHE A 61 -2.79 -22.62 -8.98
CA PHE A 61 -3.73 -22.76 -7.85
C PHE A 61 -5.12 -22.91 -8.44
N ILE A 62 -5.71 -24.06 -8.20
CA ILE A 62 -6.97 -24.49 -8.84
C ILE A 62 -7.96 -24.82 -7.73
N ASP A 63 -9.19 -24.31 -7.82
CA ASP A 63 -10.24 -24.63 -6.87
C ASP A 63 -10.85 -26.04 -7.08
N GLY A 64 -11.73 -26.45 -6.19
CA GLY A 64 -12.40 -27.74 -6.26
C GLY A 64 -13.28 -27.96 -7.51
N ASN A 65 -13.57 -26.91 -8.27
CA ASN A 65 -14.34 -26.96 -9.51
C ASN A 65 -13.44 -26.94 -10.76
N GLY A 66 -12.13 -26.94 -10.60
CA GLY A 66 -11.18 -26.89 -11.70
C GLY A 66 -10.90 -25.47 -12.23
N LYS A 67 -11.42 -24.41 -11.59
CA LYS A 67 -11.13 -23.03 -11.97
C LYS A 67 -9.74 -22.62 -11.46
N VAL A 68 -8.92 -22.03 -12.34
CA VAL A 68 -7.64 -21.41 -11.95
C VAL A 68 -7.92 -20.14 -11.16
N ILE A 69 -7.51 -20.13 -9.89
CA ILE A 69 -7.58 -18.97 -9.01
C ILE A 69 -6.38 -18.07 -9.23
N HIS A 70 -5.18 -18.67 -9.40
CA HIS A 70 -3.94 -17.95 -9.59
C HIS A 70 -2.90 -18.80 -10.33
N LYS A 71 -1.96 -18.14 -11.00
CA LYS A 71 -0.90 -18.78 -11.78
C LYS A 71 0.41 -18.03 -11.58
N ILE A 72 1.46 -18.76 -11.22
CA ILE A 72 2.83 -18.26 -11.12
C ILE A 72 3.67 -18.88 -12.23
N VAL A 73 4.40 -18.07 -12.98
CA VAL A 73 5.38 -18.54 -13.98
C VAL A 73 6.78 -18.22 -13.47
N GLY A 74 7.65 -19.21 -13.49
CA GLY A 74 9.04 -19.13 -13.02
C GLY A 74 9.21 -19.49 -11.55
N ALA A 75 10.48 -19.69 -11.16
CA ALA A 75 10.85 -20.03 -9.79
C ALA A 75 10.59 -18.89 -8.80
N ARG A 76 10.34 -19.25 -7.54
CA ARG A 76 10.29 -18.37 -6.37
C ARG A 76 11.09 -19.03 -5.26
N ASP A 77 11.56 -18.23 -4.30
CA ASP A 77 12.02 -18.73 -3.00
C ASP A 77 10.82 -19.08 -2.10
N ALA A 78 11.09 -19.60 -0.91
CA ALA A 78 10.03 -20.03 0.01
C ALA A 78 9.15 -18.87 0.47
N ASP A 79 9.73 -17.69 0.72
CA ASP A 79 8.98 -16.51 1.18
C ASP A 79 8.09 -15.95 0.06
N GLY A 80 8.57 -16.00 -1.19
CA GLY A 80 7.76 -15.66 -2.36
C GLY A 80 6.57 -16.60 -2.54
N PHE A 81 6.75 -17.92 -2.36
CA PHE A 81 5.61 -18.86 -2.37
C PHE A 81 4.63 -18.62 -1.24
N ILE A 82 5.10 -18.35 -0.02
CA ILE A 82 4.23 -18.05 1.13
C ILE A 82 3.43 -16.76 0.89
N SER A 83 4.05 -15.71 0.34
CA SER A 83 3.39 -14.48 -0.02
C SER A 83 2.26 -14.69 -1.03
N GLU A 84 2.53 -15.46 -2.11
CA GLU A 84 1.52 -15.80 -3.12
C GLU A 84 0.35 -16.60 -2.51
N ALA A 85 0.64 -17.56 -1.64
CA ALA A 85 -0.39 -18.37 -0.99
C ALA A 85 -1.25 -17.58 0.00
N ASN A 86 -0.68 -16.60 0.71
CA ASN A 86 -1.44 -15.67 1.55
C ASN A 86 -2.44 -14.87 0.72
N MET A 87 -2.00 -14.35 -0.42
CA MET A 87 -2.84 -13.61 -1.34
C MET A 87 -3.98 -14.48 -1.88
N ILE A 88 -3.69 -15.71 -2.28
CA ILE A 88 -4.71 -16.68 -2.78
C ILE A 88 -5.71 -17.03 -1.69
N SER A 89 -5.25 -17.26 -0.47
CA SER A 89 -6.12 -17.54 0.67
C SER A 89 -7.03 -16.36 0.99
N MET A 90 -6.55 -15.15 0.83
CA MET A 90 -7.34 -13.93 0.94
C MET A 90 -8.40 -13.87 -0.16
N TYR A 91 -8.05 -14.12 -1.43
CA TYR A 91 -9.02 -14.16 -2.52
C TYR A 91 -10.12 -15.19 -2.28
N ALA A 92 -9.76 -16.40 -1.84
CA ALA A 92 -10.73 -17.45 -1.55
C ALA A 92 -11.73 -17.05 -0.46
N ARG A 93 -11.28 -16.38 0.61
CA ARG A 93 -12.15 -15.87 1.69
C ARG A 93 -13.15 -14.81 1.22
N HIS A 94 -12.85 -14.08 0.16
CA HIS A 94 -13.69 -13.01 -0.37
C HIS A 94 -14.41 -13.39 -1.68
N GLY A 95 -14.62 -14.68 -1.93
CA GLY A 95 -15.37 -15.18 -3.08
C GLY A 95 -14.62 -15.12 -4.42
N GLY A 96 -13.28 -15.05 -4.38
CA GLY A 96 -12.39 -14.98 -5.53
C GLY A 96 -11.95 -13.55 -5.88
N ILE A 97 -10.90 -13.48 -6.67
CA ILE A 97 -10.27 -12.19 -7.05
C ILE A 97 -11.24 -11.27 -7.77
N ASP A 98 -12.07 -11.82 -8.68
CA ASP A 98 -13.00 -11.02 -9.50
C ASP A 98 -14.05 -10.32 -8.61
N ASN A 99 -14.64 -11.05 -7.65
CA ASN A 99 -15.61 -10.51 -6.71
C ASN A 99 -14.99 -9.47 -5.78
N MET A 100 -13.78 -9.74 -5.27
CA MET A 100 -13.05 -8.83 -4.43
C MET A 100 -12.73 -7.52 -5.18
N MET A 101 -12.17 -7.60 -6.38
CA MET A 101 -11.82 -6.42 -7.18
C MET A 101 -13.06 -5.63 -7.61
N ALA A 102 -14.17 -6.32 -7.92
CA ALA A 102 -15.44 -5.66 -8.19
C ALA A 102 -15.96 -4.89 -6.96
N ALA A 103 -15.90 -5.49 -5.76
CA ALA A 103 -16.32 -4.83 -4.52
C ALA A 103 -15.46 -3.58 -4.23
N ILE A 104 -14.14 -3.66 -4.43
CA ILE A 104 -13.22 -2.53 -4.27
C ILE A 104 -13.57 -1.43 -5.28
N LYS A 105 -13.69 -1.78 -6.56
CA LYS A 105 -13.99 -0.82 -7.65
C LYS A 105 -15.34 -0.10 -7.46
N ASN A 106 -16.34 -0.82 -6.96
CA ASN A 106 -17.69 -0.29 -6.76
C ASN A 106 -17.87 0.40 -5.39
N GLY A 107 -16.82 0.46 -4.56
CA GLY A 107 -16.89 1.07 -3.23
C GLY A 107 -17.74 0.28 -2.21
N THR A 108 -18.01 -1.02 -2.47
CA THR A 108 -18.80 -1.89 -1.60
C THR A 108 -17.96 -2.83 -0.74
N ALA A 109 -16.64 -2.71 -0.83
CA ALA A 109 -15.71 -3.52 -0.05
C ALA A 109 -15.85 -3.25 1.45
N SER A 110 -15.96 -4.31 2.25
CA SER A 110 -15.97 -4.18 3.71
C SER A 110 -14.59 -3.75 4.25
N LYS A 111 -14.57 -3.11 5.43
CA LYS A 111 -13.31 -2.77 6.14
C LYS A 111 -12.40 -4.00 6.28
N LYS A 112 -12.97 -5.17 6.62
CA LYS A 112 -12.22 -6.42 6.74
C LYS A 112 -11.58 -6.84 5.42
N LEU A 113 -12.29 -6.76 4.30
CA LEU A 113 -11.75 -7.06 2.97
C LEU A 113 -10.59 -6.14 2.64
N LEU A 114 -10.73 -4.83 2.88
CA LEU A 114 -9.69 -3.84 2.60
C LEU A 114 -8.46 -4.06 3.49
N TYR A 115 -8.64 -4.41 4.76
CA TYR A 115 -7.54 -4.78 5.65
C TYR A 115 -6.82 -6.05 5.18
N ASP A 116 -7.57 -7.10 4.83
CA ASP A 116 -6.99 -8.34 4.29
C ASP A 116 -6.24 -8.07 2.98
N TYR A 117 -6.76 -7.17 2.13
CA TYR A 117 -6.08 -6.75 0.90
C TYR A 117 -4.78 -6.01 1.20
N TYR A 118 -4.78 -5.03 2.11
CA TYR A 118 -3.59 -4.31 2.53
C TYR A 118 -2.51 -5.24 3.10
N THR A 119 -2.87 -6.12 4.03
CA THR A 119 -1.92 -7.01 4.70
C THR A 119 -1.35 -8.11 3.80
N SER A 120 -2.07 -8.46 2.72
CA SER A 120 -1.66 -9.48 1.75
C SER A 120 -1.09 -8.89 0.45
N ALA A 121 -1.12 -7.57 0.28
CA ALA A 121 -0.62 -6.91 -0.93
C ALA A 121 0.91 -7.01 -1.02
N ASN A 122 1.41 -7.23 -2.24
CA ASN A 122 2.83 -7.10 -2.53
C ASN A 122 3.25 -5.62 -2.50
N GLU A 123 4.56 -5.36 -2.46
CA GLU A 123 5.14 -4.01 -2.37
C GLU A 123 4.57 -3.02 -3.42
N LYS A 124 4.29 -3.49 -4.62
CA LYS A 124 3.74 -2.65 -5.70
C LYS A 124 2.31 -2.17 -5.40
N ASN A 125 1.49 -3.03 -4.82
CA ASN A 125 0.06 -2.78 -4.59
C ASN A 125 -0.22 -2.28 -3.16
N LYS A 126 0.74 -2.41 -2.25
CA LYS A 126 0.60 -2.07 -0.84
C LYS A 126 0.19 -0.62 -0.60
N PRO A 127 0.76 0.40 -1.30
CA PRO A 127 0.35 1.79 -1.11
C PRO A 127 -1.12 2.04 -1.49
N VAL A 128 -1.59 1.46 -2.60
CA VAL A 128 -2.99 1.59 -3.02
C VAL A 128 -3.92 0.91 -2.03
N ALA A 129 -3.56 -0.30 -1.60
CA ALA A 129 -4.35 -1.07 -0.64
C ALA A 129 -4.43 -0.38 0.73
N LEU A 130 -3.33 0.23 1.20
CA LEU A 130 -3.30 1.03 2.42
C LEU A 130 -4.25 2.22 2.34
N ASN A 131 -4.16 3.03 1.28
CA ASN A 131 -5.04 4.19 1.11
C ASN A 131 -6.52 3.79 1.11
N LEU A 132 -6.87 2.72 0.39
CA LEU A 132 -8.25 2.20 0.38
C LEU A 132 -8.70 1.77 1.78
N TYR A 133 -7.84 1.11 2.53
CA TYR A 133 -8.15 0.70 3.90
C TYR A 133 -8.34 1.91 4.82
N LEU A 134 -7.41 2.88 4.81
CA LEU A 134 -7.48 4.09 5.62
C LEU A 134 -8.73 4.93 5.30
N LYS A 135 -9.11 5.06 4.04
CA LYS A 135 -10.35 5.74 3.64
C LYS A 135 -11.60 5.06 4.20
N ALA A 136 -11.60 3.75 4.34
CA ALA A 136 -12.73 2.99 4.89
C ALA A 136 -12.80 2.99 6.43
N LEU A 137 -11.76 3.48 7.12
CA LEU A 137 -11.79 3.58 8.58
C LEU A 137 -12.73 4.69 9.05
N PRO A 138 -13.50 4.46 10.12
CA PRO A 138 -14.15 5.56 10.83
C PRO A 138 -13.10 6.58 11.29
N THR A 139 -13.47 7.85 11.33
CA THR A 139 -12.58 8.94 11.73
C THR A 139 -11.81 8.67 13.03
N LYS A 140 -12.49 8.13 14.05
CA LYS A 140 -11.88 7.79 15.33
C LYS A 140 -10.75 6.75 15.23
N GLU A 141 -10.89 5.78 14.31
CA GLU A 141 -9.85 4.76 14.06
C GLU A 141 -8.74 5.30 13.16
N LEU A 142 -9.09 6.19 12.24
CA LEU A 142 -8.11 6.81 11.34
C LEU A 142 -7.06 7.65 12.09
N ILE A 143 -7.49 8.37 13.12
CA ILE A 143 -6.64 9.24 13.95
C ILE A 143 -6.26 8.61 15.31
N ASP A 144 -6.31 7.29 15.41
CA ASP A 144 -5.89 6.59 16.62
C ASP A 144 -4.37 6.75 16.80
N VAL A 145 -3.96 7.31 17.93
CA VAL A 145 -2.55 7.58 18.25
C VAL A 145 -1.68 6.32 18.33
N ASP A 146 -2.31 5.15 18.51
CA ASP A 146 -1.63 3.85 18.54
C ASP A 146 -1.56 3.20 17.14
N ASN A 147 -2.23 3.79 16.15
CA ASN A 147 -2.23 3.32 14.78
C ASN A 147 -1.13 4.02 13.95
N LYS A 148 -0.04 3.32 13.71
CA LYS A 148 1.11 3.86 12.95
C LYS A 148 0.98 3.72 11.43
N LEU A 149 -0.17 3.29 10.90
CA LEU A 149 -0.34 3.08 9.46
C LEU A 149 -0.22 4.38 8.65
N ILE A 150 -0.39 5.54 9.29
CA ILE A 150 -0.22 6.85 8.65
C ILE A 150 1.24 7.05 8.21
N ASP A 151 2.22 6.52 8.95
CA ASP A 151 3.63 6.57 8.59
C ASP A 151 3.96 5.82 7.28
N GLU A 152 3.08 4.93 6.84
CA GLU A 152 3.27 4.12 5.63
C GLU A 152 2.63 4.76 4.38
N ILE A 153 1.96 5.92 4.49
CA ILE A 153 1.36 6.60 3.35
C ILE A 153 2.47 7.07 2.41
N SER A 154 2.48 6.56 1.21
CA SER A 154 3.47 6.92 0.17
C SER A 154 2.83 7.30 -1.16
N LEU A 155 1.49 7.23 -1.22
CA LEU A 155 0.71 7.55 -2.40
C LEU A 155 -0.30 8.64 -2.04
N TYR A 156 -0.26 9.76 -2.78
CA TYR A 156 -1.21 10.85 -2.59
C TYR A 156 -2.65 10.41 -2.90
N ASP A 157 -3.55 10.74 -1.97
CA ASP A 157 -5.00 10.62 -2.17
C ASP A 157 -5.66 11.86 -1.56
N LYS A 158 -6.29 12.68 -2.40
CA LYS A 158 -6.88 13.97 -2.01
C LYS A 158 -7.92 13.82 -0.89
N GLU A 159 -8.80 12.82 -1.01
CA GLU A 159 -9.88 12.61 -0.03
C GLU A 159 -9.30 12.22 1.34
N LEU A 160 -8.35 11.28 1.35
CA LEU A 160 -7.69 10.84 2.58
C LEU A 160 -6.93 11.99 3.24
N MET A 161 -6.10 12.72 2.48
CA MET A 161 -5.29 13.82 3.01
C MET A 161 -6.17 14.97 3.52
N THR A 162 -7.23 15.34 2.80
CA THR A 162 -8.18 16.36 3.25
C THR A 162 -8.83 15.95 4.57
N ARG A 163 -9.30 14.72 4.67
CA ARG A 163 -9.92 14.20 5.88
C ARG A 163 -8.96 14.17 7.07
N LEU A 164 -7.71 13.74 6.86
CA LEU A 164 -6.69 13.74 7.90
C LEU A 164 -6.43 15.16 8.43
N VAL A 165 -6.24 16.13 7.54
CA VAL A 165 -6.02 17.53 7.92
C VAL A 165 -7.21 18.11 8.68
N GLU A 166 -8.44 17.87 8.22
CA GLU A 166 -9.65 18.34 8.90
C GLU A 166 -9.78 17.77 10.31
N GLU A 167 -9.46 16.50 10.50
CA GLU A 167 -9.54 15.87 11.83
C GLU A 167 -8.43 16.38 12.76
N ILE A 168 -7.23 16.64 12.24
CA ILE A 168 -6.16 17.29 12.99
C ILE A 168 -6.59 18.70 13.43
N VAL A 169 -7.22 19.47 12.55
CA VAL A 169 -7.76 20.80 12.86
C VAL A 169 -8.85 20.71 13.94
N LYS A 170 -9.81 19.78 13.83
CA LYS A 170 -10.84 19.56 14.86
C LYS A 170 -10.24 19.20 16.22
N PHE A 171 -9.22 18.34 16.22
CA PHE A 171 -8.51 17.96 17.44
C PHE A 171 -7.94 19.19 18.18
N SER A 172 -7.39 20.16 17.46
CA SER A 172 -6.82 21.39 18.03
C SER A 172 -7.83 22.25 18.81
N HIS A 173 -9.11 22.08 18.52
CA HIS A 173 -10.20 22.80 19.18
C HIS A 173 -10.93 21.95 20.22
N GLY A 174 -10.52 20.68 20.41
CA GLY A 174 -11.14 19.73 21.33
C GLY A 174 -10.59 19.81 22.76
N GLU A 175 -11.34 19.28 23.72
CA GLU A 175 -10.96 19.24 25.13
C GLU A 175 -9.63 18.50 25.39
N LYS A 176 -9.35 17.45 24.63
CA LYS A 176 -8.12 16.64 24.72
C LYS A 176 -6.84 17.43 24.37
N PHE A 177 -6.97 18.58 23.74
CA PHE A 177 -5.84 19.45 23.45
C PHE A 177 -5.16 20.03 24.71
N ASN A 178 -5.85 19.98 25.85
CA ASN A 178 -5.30 20.40 27.15
C ASN A 178 -4.49 19.29 27.86
N ASP A 179 -4.53 18.05 27.37
CA ASP A 179 -3.73 16.94 27.88
C ASP A 179 -2.37 16.90 27.17
N LYS A 180 -1.31 17.41 27.85
CA LYS A 180 0.03 17.54 27.30
C LYS A 180 0.63 16.19 26.85
N GLU A 181 0.39 15.10 27.57
CA GLU A 181 0.93 13.78 27.23
C GLU A 181 0.21 13.24 25.98
N PHE A 182 -1.10 13.37 25.92
CA PHE A 182 -1.89 12.96 24.76
C PHE A 182 -1.51 13.79 23.52
N VAL A 183 -1.39 15.13 23.66
CA VAL A 183 -0.97 16.03 22.57
C VAL A 183 0.42 15.66 22.06
N GLY A 184 1.35 15.32 22.93
CA GLY A 184 2.69 14.87 22.54
C GLY A 184 2.64 13.61 21.68
N ARG A 185 1.93 12.56 22.10
CA ARG A 185 1.75 11.32 21.34
C ARG A 185 1.00 11.56 20.03
N TYR A 186 -0.07 12.33 20.06
CA TYR A 186 -0.86 12.67 18.88
C TYR A 186 -0.01 13.45 17.84
N SER A 187 0.77 14.42 18.30
CA SER A 187 1.65 15.19 17.42
C SER A 187 2.68 14.30 16.75
N PHE A 188 3.32 13.40 17.50
CA PHE A 188 4.35 12.52 16.99
C PHE A 188 3.81 11.46 16.02
N ASN A 189 2.69 10.82 16.37
CA ASN A 189 2.19 9.67 15.62
C ASN A 189 1.21 10.05 14.48
N ILE A 190 0.63 11.25 14.50
CA ILE A 190 -0.37 11.68 13.51
C ILE A 190 0.04 12.98 12.80
N VAL A 191 0.34 14.03 13.58
CA VAL A 191 0.52 15.36 13.00
C VAL A 191 1.80 15.44 12.15
N PHE A 192 2.92 14.96 12.68
CA PHE A 192 4.20 15.02 11.95
C PHE A 192 4.25 14.13 10.71
N PRO A 193 3.77 12.85 10.73
CA PRO A 193 3.64 12.07 9.52
C PRO A 193 2.83 12.77 8.42
N VAL A 194 1.62 13.24 8.75
CA VAL A 194 0.77 13.95 7.77
C VAL A 194 1.44 15.21 7.23
N GLN A 195 2.13 15.98 8.09
CA GLN A 195 2.89 17.15 7.66
C GLN A 195 4.04 16.77 6.74
N TYR A 196 4.75 15.68 7.04
CA TYR A 196 5.83 15.16 6.21
C TYR A 196 5.32 14.76 4.83
N ASP A 197 4.19 14.03 4.78
CA ASP A 197 3.58 13.60 3.53
C ASP A 197 3.15 14.79 2.66
N ILE A 198 2.45 15.78 3.24
CA ILE A 198 2.08 17.01 2.50
C ILE A 198 3.31 17.68 1.92
N THR A 199 4.41 17.75 2.68
CA THR A 199 5.66 18.37 2.22
C THR A 199 6.30 17.58 1.08
N THR A 200 6.37 16.26 1.21
CA THR A 200 6.92 15.36 0.19
C THR A 200 6.12 15.43 -1.10
N PHE A 201 4.79 15.45 -1.01
CA PHE A 201 3.92 15.57 -2.17
C PHE A 201 4.03 16.97 -2.82
N LEU A 202 4.21 18.04 -2.04
CA LEU A 202 4.49 19.37 -2.58
C LEU A 202 5.80 19.38 -3.37
N GLU A 203 6.87 18.82 -2.83
CA GLU A 203 8.16 18.71 -3.53
C GLU A 203 8.04 17.92 -4.83
N LYS A 204 7.23 16.85 -4.82
CA LYS A 204 6.96 16.05 -6.00
C LYS A 204 6.13 16.79 -7.04
N SER A 205 5.08 17.51 -6.66
CA SER A 205 4.28 18.33 -7.58
C SER A 205 5.12 19.45 -8.23
N ILE A 206 6.05 20.04 -7.48
CA ILE A 206 7.04 21.00 -8.01
C ILE A 206 7.97 20.32 -9.02
N ALA A 207 8.43 19.10 -8.73
CA ALA A 207 9.33 18.37 -9.60
C ALA A 207 8.68 17.97 -10.94
N GLU A 208 7.39 17.61 -10.89
CA GLU A 208 6.60 17.18 -12.03
C GLU A 208 5.98 18.36 -12.82
N GLY A 209 5.98 19.57 -12.25
CA GLY A 209 5.37 20.76 -12.86
C GLY A 209 3.84 20.73 -12.85
N ASP A 210 3.23 19.93 -11.97
CA ASP A 210 1.77 19.79 -11.83
C ASP A 210 1.20 20.92 -10.96
N LEU A 211 0.73 21.97 -11.63
CA LEU A 211 0.20 23.18 -10.98
C LEU A 211 -1.13 22.91 -10.25
N GLU A 212 -1.99 22.03 -10.76
CA GLU A 212 -3.27 21.72 -10.13
C GLU A 212 -3.04 21.00 -8.81
N TRP A 213 -2.26 19.94 -8.85
CA TRP A 213 -1.86 19.20 -7.65
C TRP A 213 -1.12 20.06 -6.63
N PHE A 214 -0.19 20.91 -7.11
CA PHE A 214 0.53 21.86 -6.27
C PHE A 214 -0.42 22.79 -5.50
N ASN A 215 -1.41 23.40 -6.18
CA ASN A 215 -2.37 24.29 -5.54
C ASN A 215 -3.25 23.58 -4.51
N GLU A 216 -3.71 22.35 -4.79
CA GLU A 216 -4.45 21.53 -3.82
C GLU A 216 -3.66 21.27 -2.54
N LEU A 217 -2.39 20.87 -2.69
CA LEU A 217 -1.51 20.60 -1.56
C LEU A 217 -1.17 21.86 -0.78
N LEU A 218 -1.07 23.01 -1.47
CA LEU A 218 -0.83 24.29 -0.83
C LEU A 218 -2.00 24.70 0.06
N GLU A 219 -3.25 24.51 -0.38
CA GLU A 219 -4.45 24.74 0.45
C GLU A 219 -4.46 23.85 1.68
N LEU A 220 -4.14 22.57 1.53
CA LEU A 220 -4.03 21.63 2.65
C LEU A 220 -2.95 22.09 3.64
N LYS A 221 -1.81 22.52 3.14
CA LYS A 221 -0.71 23.03 3.98
C LYS A 221 -1.08 24.32 4.70
N GLU A 222 -1.82 25.23 4.07
CA GLU A 222 -2.29 26.46 4.71
C GLU A 222 -3.25 26.16 5.87
N LYS A 223 -4.23 25.25 5.67
CA LYS A 223 -5.11 24.76 6.74
C LYS A 223 -4.31 24.13 7.87
N PHE A 224 -3.34 23.31 7.53
CA PHE A 224 -2.48 22.62 8.48
C PHE A 224 -1.58 23.59 9.27
N ASN A 225 -1.00 24.60 8.63
CA ASN A 225 -0.14 25.59 9.28
C ASN A 225 -0.90 26.45 10.30
N HIS A 226 -2.17 26.76 10.03
CA HIS A 226 -3.01 27.48 11.00
C HIS A 226 -3.15 26.67 12.32
N TYR A 227 -3.19 25.36 12.21
CA TYR A 227 -3.22 24.46 13.35
C TYR A 227 -1.85 24.34 14.06
N THR A 228 -0.77 24.13 13.28
CA THR A 228 0.58 23.95 13.84
C THR A 228 1.12 25.22 14.48
N GLY A 229 0.68 26.41 14.08
CA GLY A 229 0.95 27.65 14.78
C GLY A 229 0.51 27.59 16.24
N ARG A 230 -0.65 27.04 16.52
CA ARG A 230 -1.15 26.88 17.90
C ARG A 230 -0.39 25.81 18.71
N LEU A 231 0.10 24.75 18.06
CA LEU A 231 0.93 23.73 18.69
C LEU A 231 2.35 24.23 19.00
N LEU A 232 2.90 25.08 18.14
CA LEU A 232 4.27 25.60 18.25
C LEU A 232 4.35 26.82 19.19
N ASP A 233 3.26 27.57 19.35
CA ASP A 233 3.17 28.70 20.31
C ASP A 233 3.01 28.22 21.76
N GLY A 234 2.71 26.94 21.98
CA GLY A 234 2.65 26.29 23.29
C GLY A 234 3.84 25.40 23.56
N ASP A 235 4.86 25.87 24.28
CA ASP A 235 5.94 25.15 25.02
C ASP A 235 6.68 23.95 24.36
N LEU A 236 6.37 23.56 23.14
CA LEU A 236 7.16 22.58 22.39
C LEU A 236 8.29 23.29 21.65
N ASN A 237 9.46 23.32 22.29
CA ASN A 237 10.72 23.85 21.76
C ASN A 237 11.24 22.97 20.59
N ILE A 238 10.44 22.80 19.53
CA ILE A 238 10.85 22.10 18.33
C ILE A 238 11.72 23.05 17.52
N LYS A 239 13.03 22.78 17.53
CA LYS A 239 13.98 23.51 16.68
C LYS A 239 13.50 23.46 15.23
N ARG A 240 13.14 24.62 14.67
CA ARG A 240 12.74 24.78 13.27
C ARG A 240 13.78 24.16 12.35
N GLY A 241 13.45 23.05 11.70
CA GLY A 241 14.27 22.46 10.65
C GLY A 241 14.36 23.40 9.44
N ARG A 242 15.43 23.26 8.65
CA ARG A 242 15.58 24.02 7.39
C ARG A 242 14.87 23.23 6.28
N GLY A 243 14.02 23.89 5.48
CA GLY A 243 13.39 23.31 4.29
C GLY A 243 11.94 23.73 4.09
N ILE A 244 11.28 23.22 3.06
CA ILE A 244 9.86 23.43 2.72
C ILE A 244 8.91 23.07 3.87
N PHE A 245 9.36 22.19 4.76
CA PHE A 245 8.61 21.73 5.92
C PHE A 245 7.98 22.89 6.74
N PHE A 246 8.76 23.96 6.96
CA PHE A 246 8.32 25.18 7.68
C PHE A 246 8.24 26.42 6.78
N ALA A 247 8.32 26.25 5.47
CA ALA A 247 8.28 27.35 4.54
C ALA A 247 6.89 28.01 4.50
N THR A 248 6.86 29.33 4.32
CA THR A 248 5.59 30.03 4.08
C THR A 248 5.02 29.67 2.71
N PRO A 249 3.69 29.77 2.52
CA PRO A 249 3.06 29.57 1.22
C PRO A 249 3.71 30.37 0.10
N GLU A 250 4.09 31.62 0.36
CA GLU A 250 4.73 32.51 -0.62
C GLU A 250 6.10 31.98 -1.05
N TYR A 251 6.90 31.46 -0.10
CA TYR A 251 8.20 30.86 -0.43
C TYR A 251 8.03 29.57 -1.24
N ILE A 252 7.03 28.76 -0.90
CA ILE A 252 6.72 27.52 -1.63
C ILE A 252 6.27 27.84 -3.06
N LYS A 253 5.41 28.87 -3.25
CA LYS A 253 5.02 29.38 -4.57
C LYS A 253 6.23 29.82 -5.38
N LEU A 254 7.13 30.58 -4.75
CA LEU A 254 8.36 31.01 -5.40
C LEU A 254 9.24 29.84 -5.84
N CYS A 255 9.38 28.81 -5.00
CA CYS A 255 10.11 27.58 -5.37
C CYS A 255 9.47 26.86 -6.57
N TYR A 256 8.16 26.78 -6.61
CA TYR A 256 7.45 26.20 -7.75
C TYR A 256 7.75 26.96 -9.04
N TRP A 257 7.56 28.28 -9.04
CA TRP A 257 7.77 29.14 -10.22
C TRP A 257 9.22 29.18 -10.67
N THR A 258 10.18 29.21 -9.75
CA THR A 258 11.61 29.20 -10.11
C THR A 258 12.06 27.89 -10.74
N LYS A 259 11.51 26.76 -10.29
CA LYS A 259 11.88 25.43 -10.81
C LYS A 259 11.19 25.10 -12.13
N ASN A 260 9.93 25.48 -12.27
CA ASN A 260 9.10 25.17 -13.44
C ASN A 260 9.03 26.31 -14.45
N ARG A 261 10.01 27.23 -14.41
CA ARG A 261 10.13 28.31 -15.38
C ARG A 261 10.45 27.73 -16.75
N THR A 262 9.40 27.42 -17.52
CA THR A 262 9.51 27.29 -18.97
C THR A 262 9.65 28.70 -19.55
N ASN A 263 10.41 28.86 -20.62
CA ASN A 263 10.77 30.15 -21.28
C ASN A 263 9.56 30.94 -21.84
N GLU A 264 8.38 30.77 -21.29
CA GLU A 264 7.18 31.51 -21.68
C GLU A 264 6.88 32.54 -20.58
N GLU A 265 7.26 33.78 -20.91
CA GLU A 265 6.85 35.07 -20.44
C GLU A 265 5.74 35.13 -19.40
N GLY A 266 6.05 35.63 -18.23
CA GLY A 266 5.07 35.94 -17.20
C GLY A 266 5.65 36.44 -15.90
N PHE A 267 6.32 37.59 -15.93
CA PHE A 267 6.37 38.59 -14.86
C PHE A 267 5.61 39.82 -15.30
#